data_f484277efdb6dc364166af24d8d946a4
#
_entry.id   f484277efdb6dc364166af24d8d946a4
#
_cell.length_a   1.000
_cell.length_b   1.000
_cell.length_c   1.000
_cell.angle_alpha   90.00
_cell.angle_beta   90.00
_cell.angle_gamma   90.00
#
_symmetry.space_group_name_H-M   'P 1'
#
loop_
_entity.id
_entity.type
_entity.pdbx_description
1 polymer ?
#
loop_
_entity_poly.entity_id
_entity_poly.type
_entity_poly.pdbx_seq_one_letter_code
_entity_poly.pdbx_strand_id
1 'polypeptide(L)'
;MRIIKYFYLIIILSLNFFFLPAKSDPMFDMGKNVFLNKGNCVACHTLNDAESNGQIGPNLNQIKPNKMRVISAVTNGISVMPAYE
;
A
#
# COMPACT_ATOMS: atom_id res chain seq x y z
N MET A 1 -15.65 20.31 42.45
CA MET A 1 -15.42 21.09 41.22
C MET A 1 -13.99 21.02 40.73
N ARG A 2 -12.97 20.91 41.57
CA ARG A 2 -11.57 20.74 41.13
C ARG A 2 -11.34 19.41 40.40
N ILE A 3 -12.07 18.34 40.75
CA ILE A 3 -11.94 17.02 40.13
C ILE A 3 -12.40 17.03 38.66
N ILE A 4 -13.44 17.81 38.34
CA ILE A 4 -13.99 17.91 36.97
C ILE A 4 -13.00 18.57 36.00
N LYS A 5 -12.24 19.57 36.45
CA LYS A 5 -11.18 20.21 35.65
C LYS A 5 -10.09 19.22 35.25
N TYR A 6 -9.65 18.39 36.19
CA TYR A 6 -8.63 17.37 35.93
C TYR A 6 -9.17 16.25 35.03
N PHE A 7 -10.45 15.94 35.16
CA PHE A 7 -11.11 14.94 34.33
C PHE A 7 -11.17 15.37 32.87
N TYR A 8 -11.48 16.65 32.59
CA TYR A 8 -11.45 17.20 31.24
C TYR A 8 -10.03 17.27 30.67
N LEU A 9 -9.04 17.59 31.49
CA LEU A 9 -7.62 17.60 31.08
C LEU A 9 -7.13 16.21 30.69
N ILE A 10 -7.52 15.17 31.42
CA ILE A 10 -7.16 13.78 31.14
C ILE A 10 -7.82 13.31 29.85
N ILE A 11 -9.09 13.67 29.62
CA ILE A 11 -9.83 13.31 28.39
C ILE A 11 -9.21 14.00 27.16
N ILE A 12 -8.83 15.26 27.26
CA ILE A 12 -8.20 16.02 26.17
C ILE A 12 -6.81 15.42 25.84
N LEU A 13 -6.04 15.03 26.85
CA LEU A 13 -4.72 14.38 26.68
C LEU A 13 -4.84 12.99 26.06
N SER A 14 -5.89 12.21 26.41
CA SER A 14 -6.10 10.87 25.84
C SER A 14 -6.60 10.92 24.40
N LEU A 15 -7.37 11.93 24.02
CA LEU A 15 -7.84 12.14 22.65
C LEU A 15 -6.70 12.42 21.67
N ASN A 16 -5.64 13.08 22.11
CA ASN A 16 -4.46 13.35 21.27
C ASN A 16 -3.68 12.07 20.88
N PHE A 17 -3.81 11.01 21.67
CA PHE A 17 -3.14 9.73 21.40
C PHE A 17 -3.79 8.95 20.25
N PHE A 18 -5.09 9.17 20.00
CA PHE A 18 -5.83 8.47 18.93
C PHE A 18 -5.66 9.09 17.54
N PHE A 19 -5.10 10.29 17.44
CA PHE A 19 -4.91 11.02 16.18
C PHE A 19 -3.47 11.03 15.66
N LEU A 20 -2.58 10.22 16.26
CA LEU A 20 -1.24 10.02 15.70
C LEU A 20 -1.36 9.24 14.39
N PRO A 21 -0.87 9.78 13.26
CA PRO A 21 -0.89 9.05 12.00
C PRO A 21 -0.09 7.75 12.17
N ALA A 22 -0.67 6.64 11.73
CA ALA A 22 0.05 5.38 11.66
C ALA A 22 1.26 5.58 10.73
N LYS A 23 2.45 5.20 11.22
CA LYS A 23 3.66 5.22 10.37
C LYS A 23 3.48 4.19 9.26
N SER A 24 3.58 4.62 8.00
CA SER A 24 3.60 3.71 6.88
C SER A 24 4.86 2.85 6.93
N ASP A 25 4.76 1.60 6.48
CA ASP A 25 5.90 0.70 6.34
C ASP A 25 6.80 1.22 5.19
N PRO A 26 8.08 1.53 5.43
CA PRO A 26 8.98 2.01 4.38
C PRO A 26 9.12 1.05 3.20
N MET A 27 9.10 -0.26 3.44
CA MET A 27 9.17 -1.26 2.38
C MET A 27 7.91 -1.26 1.52
N PHE A 28 6.74 -1.12 2.14
CA PHE A 28 5.48 -0.96 1.43
C PHE A 28 5.49 0.28 0.53
N ASP A 29 5.96 1.41 1.05
CA ASP A 29 6.03 2.66 0.30
C ASP A 29 7.01 2.57 -0.87
N MET A 30 8.14 1.92 -0.69
CA MET A 30 9.11 1.66 -1.77
C MET A 30 8.52 0.77 -2.85
N GLY A 31 7.82 -0.30 -2.46
CA GLY A 31 7.14 -1.20 -3.39
C GLY A 31 6.04 -0.49 -4.17
N LYS A 32 5.26 0.33 -3.51
CA LYS A 32 4.23 1.15 -4.16
C LYS A 32 4.84 2.10 -5.18
N ASN A 33 5.96 2.74 -4.87
CA ASN A 33 6.66 3.62 -5.79
C ASN A 33 7.19 2.86 -7.02
N VAL A 34 7.72 1.66 -6.84
CA VAL A 34 8.13 0.79 -7.95
C VAL A 34 6.93 0.46 -8.84
N PHE A 35 5.81 0.08 -8.24
CA PHE A 35 4.57 -0.25 -8.95
C PHE A 35 4.05 0.93 -9.79
N LEU A 36 4.04 2.12 -9.20
CA LEU A 36 3.50 3.33 -9.85
C LEU A 36 4.45 3.93 -10.88
N ASN A 37 5.75 3.93 -10.61
CA ASN A 37 6.72 4.73 -11.38
C ASN A 37 7.75 3.88 -12.11
N LYS A 38 8.64 3.19 -11.39
CA LYS A 38 9.76 2.48 -12.01
C LYS A 38 9.33 1.30 -12.88
N GLY A 39 8.39 0.52 -12.37
CA GLY A 39 7.88 -0.66 -13.08
C GLY A 39 6.73 -0.34 -14.01
N ASN A 40 6.05 0.77 -13.80
CA ASN A 40 4.84 1.15 -14.52
C ASN A 40 3.77 0.04 -14.55
N CYS A 41 3.70 -0.75 -13.49
CA CYS A 41 2.74 -1.84 -13.35
C CYS A 41 1.29 -1.34 -13.36
N VAL A 42 1.12 -0.09 -12.95
CA VAL A 42 -0.15 0.65 -12.91
C VAL A 42 -0.81 0.73 -14.30
N ALA A 43 -0.03 0.69 -15.38
CA ALA A 43 -0.57 0.77 -16.73
C ALA A 43 -1.43 -0.44 -17.09
N CYS A 44 -1.15 -1.60 -16.51
CA CYS A 44 -1.78 -2.87 -16.89
C CYS A 44 -2.58 -3.52 -15.77
N HIS A 45 -2.22 -3.28 -14.51
CA HIS A 45 -2.81 -4.02 -13.39
C HIS A 45 -3.69 -3.15 -12.51
N THR A 46 -4.79 -3.74 -12.02
CA THR A 46 -5.59 -3.18 -10.93
C THR A 46 -5.00 -3.60 -9.60
N LEU A 47 -4.77 -2.64 -8.71
CA LEU A 47 -4.32 -2.86 -7.33
C LEU A 47 -4.82 -1.72 -6.46
N ASN A 48 -5.72 -2.03 -5.50
CA ASN A 48 -6.36 -1.03 -4.66
C ASN A 48 -5.36 -0.24 -3.82
N ASP A 49 -4.37 -0.90 -3.24
CA ASP A 49 -3.37 -0.25 -2.39
C ASP A 49 -2.51 0.78 -3.14
N ALA A 50 -2.45 0.68 -4.46
CA ALA A 50 -1.77 1.63 -5.32
C ALA A 50 -2.72 2.56 -6.07
N GLU A 51 -4.02 2.48 -5.77
CA GLU A 51 -5.07 3.23 -6.49
C GLU A 51 -5.02 3.03 -8.01
N SER A 52 -4.64 1.84 -8.43
CA SER A 52 -4.42 1.48 -9.82
C SER A 52 -5.61 0.73 -10.40
N ASN A 53 -6.01 1.09 -11.61
CA ASN A 53 -7.19 0.55 -12.29
C ASN A 53 -6.87 -0.01 -13.69
N GLY A 54 -5.62 -0.40 -13.94
CA GLY A 54 -5.24 -1.00 -15.21
C GLY A 54 -5.98 -2.30 -15.49
N GLN A 55 -6.46 -2.50 -16.72
CA GLN A 55 -7.29 -3.64 -17.10
C GLN A 55 -6.65 -4.56 -18.16
N ILE A 56 -5.42 -4.27 -18.58
CA ILE A 56 -4.71 -5.08 -19.58
C ILE A 56 -4.22 -6.38 -18.97
N GLY A 57 -3.66 -6.31 -17.76
CA GLY A 57 -3.20 -7.48 -17.02
C GLY A 57 -4.21 -7.96 -16.00
N PRO A 58 -3.93 -9.10 -15.32
CA PRO A 58 -4.79 -9.61 -14.27
C PRO A 58 -4.98 -8.60 -13.12
N ASN A 59 -6.15 -8.61 -12.52
CA ASN A 59 -6.45 -7.85 -11.32
C ASN A 59 -5.75 -8.48 -10.13
N LEU A 60 -4.77 -7.78 -9.56
CA LEU A 60 -3.93 -8.32 -8.50
C LEU A 60 -4.67 -8.46 -7.17
N ASN A 61 -5.75 -7.70 -6.96
CA ASN A 61 -6.60 -7.89 -5.78
C ASN A 61 -7.36 -9.23 -5.84
N GLN A 62 -7.69 -9.71 -7.02
CA GLN A 62 -8.41 -10.96 -7.23
C GLN A 62 -7.48 -12.17 -7.17
N ILE A 63 -6.36 -12.13 -7.89
CA ILE A 63 -5.46 -13.29 -7.98
C ILE A 63 -4.55 -13.43 -6.78
N LYS A 64 -4.28 -12.35 -6.05
CA LYS A 64 -3.46 -12.33 -4.83
C LYS A 64 -2.20 -13.19 -4.96
N PRO A 65 -1.30 -12.87 -5.90
CA PRO A 65 -0.13 -13.71 -6.14
C PRO A 65 0.79 -13.73 -4.91
N ASN A 66 1.39 -14.87 -4.64
CA ASN A 66 2.42 -14.95 -3.61
C ASN A 66 3.73 -14.29 -4.08
N LYS A 67 4.66 -14.09 -3.15
CA LYS A 67 5.93 -13.41 -3.42
C LYS A 67 6.72 -14.07 -4.55
N MET A 68 6.83 -15.40 -4.55
CA MET A 68 7.60 -16.11 -5.56
C MET A 68 7.00 -15.98 -6.96
N ARG A 69 5.67 -15.99 -7.04
CA ARG A 69 4.96 -15.80 -8.30
C ARG A 69 5.19 -14.39 -8.85
N VAL A 70 5.18 -13.38 -7.99
CA VAL A 70 5.48 -12.00 -8.39
C VAL A 70 6.91 -11.88 -8.90
N ILE A 71 7.88 -12.42 -8.16
CA ILE A 71 9.30 -12.39 -8.54
C ILE A 71 9.50 -13.06 -9.90
N SER A 72 8.92 -14.25 -10.11
CA SER A 72 9.03 -14.99 -11.36
C SER A 72 8.43 -14.21 -12.54
N ALA A 73 7.24 -13.66 -12.35
CA ALA A 73 6.56 -12.87 -13.39
C ALA A 73 7.36 -11.62 -13.78
N VAL A 74 7.87 -10.90 -12.79
CA VAL A 74 8.65 -9.68 -13.01
C VAL A 74 10.01 -9.99 -13.65
N THR A 75 10.66 -11.05 -13.22
CA THR A 75 11.98 -11.42 -13.71
C THR A 75 11.93 -11.97 -15.15
N ASN A 76 10.95 -12.81 -15.44
CA ASN A 76 10.88 -13.53 -16.72
C ASN A 76 9.91 -12.91 -17.73
N GLY A 77 8.95 -12.12 -17.25
CA GLY A 77 7.85 -11.66 -18.05
C GLY A 77 6.80 -12.76 -18.31
N ILE A 78 5.63 -12.38 -18.74
CA ILE A 78 4.56 -13.30 -19.13
C ILE A 78 3.79 -12.66 -20.30
N SER A 79 3.80 -13.31 -21.47
CA SER A 79 3.08 -12.81 -22.64
C SER A 79 3.47 -11.34 -22.94
N VAL A 80 2.49 -10.41 -22.93
CA VAL A 80 2.78 -8.97 -23.19
C VAL A 80 3.41 -8.25 -21.99
N MET A 81 3.37 -8.87 -20.80
CA MET A 81 4.06 -8.32 -19.63
C MET A 81 5.57 -8.45 -19.84
N PRO A 82 6.32 -7.31 -19.85
CA PRO A 82 7.76 -7.38 -20.09
C PRO A 82 8.51 -7.94 -18.88
N ALA A 83 9.70 -8.47 -19.15
CA ALA A 83 10.65 -8.82 -18.09
C ALA A 83 11.39 -7.56 -17.61
N TYR A 84 11.69 -7.51 -16.33
CA TYR A 84 12.46 -6.44 -15.70
C TYR A 84 13.77 -7.01 -15.15
N GLU A 85 14.85 -6.35 -15.43
CA GLU A 85 16.18 -6.70 -14.90
C GLU A 85 16.48 -5.99 -13.58
#